data_980188c517d4e10431b86e4907977e33
#
_entry.id   980188c517d4e10431b86e4907977e33
#
_cell.length_a   1.000
_cell.length_b   1.000
_cell.length_c   1.000
_cell.angle_alpha   90.00
_cell.angle_beta   90.00
_cell.angle_gamma   90.00
#
_symmetry.space_group_name_H-M   'P 1'
#
loop_
_entity.id
_entity.type
_entity.pdbx_description
1 polymer ?
#
loop_
_entity_poly.entity_id
_entity_poly.type
_entity_poly.pdbx_seq_one_letter_code
_entity_poly.pdbx_strand_id
1 'polypeptide(L)'
;LEFRRVLFRSVTKGTMEPYRLLTSRAEYRLLLRHDNADFRLTEMSREIGLVTEERYASFLEKKQAVEKEIARLESIRLKPTEELQAFLAEQNSAPLKDGILFADILKRPELKYEGLIAFAPLEAALPKEVIKQVEVQIKYAGYIKKAVEKVDKLKKMEEKRIPVNIDYDAINGIANEAKQNLKKIQPETIAQASRISGVNPADISVLMVYVTQGKIAKVSE
;
A
#
# COMPACT_ATOMS: atom_id res chain seq x y z
N LEU A 1 0.39 -7.45 -11.02
CA LEU A 1 -0.11 -6.08 -11.23
C LEU A 1 0.96 -5.14 -11.80
N GLU A 2 2.22 -5.16 -11.31
CA GLU A 2 3.30 -4.29 -11.83
C GLU A 2 3.68 -4.60 -13.28
N PHE A 3 3.83 -5.87 -13.62
CA PHE A 3 4.20 -6.27 -14.97
C PHE A 3 3.17 -5.81 -16.01
N ARG A 4 1.89 -5.92 -15.71
CA ARG A 4 0.82 -5.39 -16.59
C ARG A 4 0.88 -3.86 -16.72
N ARG A 5 1.21 -3.14 -15.66
CA ARG A 5 1.38 -1.66 -15.71
C ARG A 5 2.58 -1.24 -16.53
N VAL A 6 3.71 -1.95 -16.37
CA VAL A 6 4.91 -1.68 -17.17
C VAL A 6 4.64 -1.93 -18.64
N LEU A 7 4.05 -3.08 -18.97
CA LEU A 7 3.66 -3.39 -20.34
C LEU A 7 2.67 -2.37 -20.89
N PHE A 8 1.61 -2.05 -20.16
CA PHE A 8 0.62 -1.08 -20.57
C PHE A 8 1.24 0.29 -20.83
N ARG A 9 2.10 0.78 -19.92
CA ARG A 9 2.78 2.06 -20.08
C ARG A 9 3.74 2.06 -21.27
N SER A 10 4.50 0.99 -21.46
CA SER A 10 5.44 0.87 -22.57
C SER A 10 4.73 0.81 -23.91
N VAL A 11 3.58 0.13 -23.99
CA VAL A 11 2.79 -0.01 -25.20
C VAL A 11 2.01 1.28 -25.52
N THR A 12 1.45 1.96 -24.52
CA THR A 12 0.59 3.13 -24.74
C THR A 12 1.34 4.46 -24.88
N LYS A 13 2.44 4.63 -24.16
CA LYS A 13 3.21 5.89 -24.18
C LYS A 13 4.49 5.82 -25.01
N GLY A 14 4.90 4.61 -25.41
CA GLY A 14 6.19 4.40 -26.03
C GLY A 14 7.36 4.75 -25.09
N THR A 15 8.55 4.31 -25.43
CA THR A 15 9.77 4.67 -24.70
C THR A 15 10.86 4.97 -25.73
N MET A 16 11.39 6.18 -25.66
CA MET A 16 12.55 6.58 -26.50
C MET A 16 13.87 6.08 -25.91
N GLU A 17 13.87 5.70 -24.63
CA GLU A 17 15.02 5.19 -23.91
C GLU A 17 14.74 3.78 -23.37
N PRO A 18 15.78 2.95 -23.14
CA PRO A 18 15.63 1.66 -22.48
C PRO A 18 14.93 1.81 -21.13
N TYR A 19 14.05 0.87 -20.82
CA TYR A 19 13.35 0.86 -19.52
C TYR A 19 14.36 0.77 -18.37
N ARG A 20 14.28 1.74 -17.45
CA ARG A 20 15.05 1.75 -16.21
C ARG A 20 14.13 1.50 -15.02
N LEU A 21 14.46 0.48 -14.24
CA LEU A 21 13.79 0.23 -12.96
C LEU A 21 14.28 1.25 -11.92
N LEU A 22 13.60 2.39 -11.85
CA LEU A 22 13.88 3.41 -10.85
C LEU A 22 12.86 3.26 -9.70
N THR A 23 13.35 3.03 -8.50
CA THR A 23 12.50 2.92 -7.29
C THR A 23 11.66 4.18 -7.04
N SER A 24 12.12 5.36 -7.49
CA SER A 24 11.37 6.61 -7.44
C SER A 24 10.11 6.61 -8.30
N ARG A 25 10.05 5.77 -9.33
CA ARG A 25 8.88 5.61 -10.22
C ARG A 25 7.95 4.48 -9.78
N ALA A 26 8.33 3.68 -8.78
CA ALA A 26 7.50 2.61 -8.26
C ALA A 26 6.31 3.20 -7.48
N GLU A 27 5.10 2.91 -7.93
CA GLU A 27 3.90 3.13 -7.12
C GLU A 27 3.87 2.13 -5.97
N TYR A 28 3.27 2.49 -4.85
CA TYR A 28 3.09 1.61 -3.68
C TYR A 28 4.40 1.06 -3.10
N ARG A 29 5.48 1.86 -3.06
CA ARG A 29 6.80 1.46 -2.54
C ARG A 29 6.77 0.84 -1.14
N LEU A 30 5.80 1.23 -0.30
CA LEU A 30 5.62 0.66 1.03
C LEU A 30 5.11 -0.79 1.01
N LEU A 31 4.39 -1.17 -0.04
CA LEU A 31 3.89 -2.54 -0.22
C LEU A 31 4.90 -3.42 -0.95
N LEU A 32 5.71 -2.83 -1.83
CA LEU A 32 6.60 -3.53 -2.77
C LEU A 32 8.06 -3.33 -2.36
N ARG A 33 8.38 -3.76 -1.14
CA ARG A 33 9.75 -3.71 -0.61
C ARG A 33 10.48 -4.99 -0.92
N HIS A 34 11.82 -4.92 -1.01
CA HIS A 34 12.67 -6.10 -1.16
C HIS A 34 12.68 -6.97 0.11
N ASP A 35 12.56 -6.34 1.28
CA ASP A 35 12.57 -7.03 2.58
C ASP A 35 11.31 -7.86 2.86
N ASN A 36 10.21 -7.62 2.14
CA ASN A 36 8.96 -8.39 2.25
C ASN A 36 8.65 -9.20 0.98
N ALA A 37 9.59 -9.38 0.10
CA ALA A 37 9.38 -10.10 -1.16
C ALA A 37 9.02 -11.57 -0.91
N ASP A 38 9.62 -12.19 0.09
CA ASP A 38 9.30 -13.54 0.52
C ASP A 38 7.85 -13.69 1.01
N PHE A 39 7.36 -12.75 1.82
CA PHE A 39 5.95 -12.75 2.28
C PHE A 39 4.94 -12.60 1.14
N ARG A 40 5.32 -11.96 0.05
CA ARG A 40 4.43 -11.72 -1.10
C ARG A 40 4.48 -12.82 -2.15
N LEU A 41 5.63 -13.45 -2.33
CA LEU A 41 5.91 -14.26 -3.51
C LEU A 41 6.13 -15.74 -3.22
N THR A 42 6.54 -16.14 -2.00
CA THR A 42 6.92 -17.53 -1.71
C THR A 42 5.73 -18.48 -1.88
N GLU A 43 4.53 -18.12 -1.43
CA GLU A 43 3.33 -18.94 -1.58
C GLU A 43 2.99 -19.15 -3.07
N MET A 44 2.95 -18.07 -3.85
CA MET A 44 2.70 -18.13 -5.30
C MET A 44 3.79 -18.95 -6.03
N SER A 45 5.05 -18.77 -5.62
CA SER A 45 6.17 -19.50 -6.20
C SER A 45 6.12 -21.00 -5.86
N ARG A 46 5.57 -21.34 -4.70
CA ARG A 46 5.31 -22.73 -4.28
C ARG A 46 4.24 -23.38 -5.16
N GLU A 47 3.14 -22.70 -5.42
CA GLU A 47 2.04 -23.18 -6.26
C GLU A 47 2.50 -23.56 -7.68
N ILE A 48 3.48 -22.82 -8.22
CA ILE A 48 4.04 -23.08 -9.56
C ILE A 48 5.33 -23.91 -9.54
N GLY A 49 5.68 -24.50 -8.39
CA GLY A 49 6.80 -25.45 -8.27
C GLY A 49 8.19 -24.83 -8.28
N LEU A 50 8.36 -23.54 -8.03
CA LEU A 50 9.67 -22.86 -8.02
C LEU A 50 10.36 -22.86 -6.65
N VAL A 51 9.70 -23.31 -5.58
CA VAL A 51 10.22 -23.29 -4.21
C VAL A 51 10.31 -24.72 -3.68
N THR A 52 11.48 -25.09 -3.16
CA THR A 52 11.71 -26.40 -2.52
C THR A 52 10.97 -26.49 -1.18
N GLU A 53 10.70 -27.72 -0.70
CA GLU A 53 10.07 -27.97 0.58
C GLU A 53 10.82 -27.32 1.74
N GLU A 54 12.13 -27.47 1.79
CA GLU A 54 12.98 -26.91 2.84
C GLU A 54 12.88 -25.37 2.90
N ARG A 55 12.93 -24.74 1.73
CA ARG A 55 12.80 -23.28 1.65
C ARG A 55 11.41 -22.80 2.05
N TYR A 56 10.39 -23.55 1.69
CA TYR A 56 9.03 -23.24 2.07
C TYR A 56 8.80 -23.40 3.59
N ALA A 57 9.35 -24.48 4.20
CA ALA A 57 9.29 -24.68 5.65
C ALA A 57 9.99 -23.54 6.40
N SER A 58 11.18 -23.14 6.00
CA SER A 58 11.90 -22.00 6.60
C SER A 58 11.13 -20.68 6.47
N PHE A 59 10.46 -20.47 5.33
CA PHE A 59 9.58 -19.30 5.16
C PHE A 59 8.38 -19.34 6.13
N LEU A 60 7.74 -20.48 6.30
CA LEU A 60 6.61 -20.64 7.22
C LEU A 60 7.02 -20.38 8.67
N GLU A 61 8.16 -20.91 9.10
CA GLU A 61 8.72 -20.64 10.43
C GLU A 61 8.93 -19.15 10.67
N LYS A 62 9.57 -18.47 9.70
CA LYS A 62 9.77 -17.03 9.76
C LYS A 62 8.45 -16.26 9.82
N LYS A 63 7.47 -16.62 8.99
CA LYS A 63 6.15 -15.99 8.92
C LYS A 63 5.44 -16.13 10.27
N GLN A 64 5.38 -17.34 10.83
CA GLN A 64 4.76 -17.61 12.12
C GLN A 64 5.46 -16.86 13.26
N ALA A 65 6.79 -16.82 13.27
CA ALA A 65 7.55 -16.08 14.27
C ALA A 65 7.23 -14.58 14.26
N VAL A 66 7.12 -13.98 13.06
CA VAL A 66 6.75 -12.55 12.91
C VAL A 66 5.33 -12.31 13.39
N GLU A 67 4.37 -13.12 12.96
CA GLU A 67 2.94 -12.98 13.36
C GLU A 67 2.75 -13.16 14.86
N LYS A 68 3.38 -14.17 15.45
CA LYS A 68 3.34 -14.45 16.89
C LYS A 68 3.91 -13.28 17.70
N GLU A 69 5.04 -12.73 17.26
CA GLU A 69 5.68 -11.62 17.96
C GLU A 69 4.85 -10.33 17.85
N ILE A 70 4.30 -10.00 16.69
CA ILE A 70 3.41 -8.85 16.53
C ILE A 70 2.21 -8.99 17.49
N ALA A 71 1.55 -10.13 17.50
CA ALA A 71 0.40 -10.38 18.38
C ALA A 71 0.79 -10.24 19.87
N ARG A 72 1.98 -10.72 20.25
CA ARG A 72 2.51 -10.57 21.60
C ARG A 72 2.70 -9.09 21.95
N LEU A 73 3.33 -8.29 21.08
CA LEU A 73 3.59 -6.86 21.31
C LEU A 73 2.29 -6.04 21.33
N GLU A 74 1.29 -6.44 20.61
CA GLU A 74 -0.04 -5.82 20.63
C GLU A 74 -0.83 -6.13 21.92
N SER A 75 -0.49 -7.22 22.62
CA SER A 75 -1.12 -7.60 23.87
C SER A 75 -0.46 -7.01 25.12
N ILE A 76 0.83 -6.64 25.04
CA ILE A 76 1.61 -6.15 26.18
C ILE A 76 1.37 -4.66 26.40
N ARG A 77 1.00 -4.32 27.62
CA ARG A 77 0.88 -2.93 28.08
C ARG A 77 2.03 -2.56 28.99
N LEU A 78 2.87 -1.63 28.54
CA LEU A 78 3.98 -1.07 29.32
C LEU A 78 3.44 0.01 30.28
N LYS A 79 3.88 -0.06 31.56
CA LYS A 79 3.58 0.97 32.54
C LYS A 79 4.71 2.02 32.54
N PRO A 80 4.42 3.29 32.87
CA PRO A 80 5.41 4.36 32.93
C PRO A 80 6.31 4.23 34.18
N THR A 81 7.17 3.21 34.20
CA THR A 81 8.17 3.02 35.28
C THR A 81 9.30 4.02 35.14
N GLU A 82 10.02 4.29 36.24
CA GLU A 82 11.17 5.20 36.23
C GLU A 82 12.23 4.77 35.22
N GLU A 83 12.50 3.46 35.13
CA GLU A 83 13.44 2.88 34.18
C GLU A 83 13.04 3.13 32.73
N LEU A 84 11.75 2.92 32.39
CA LEU A 84 11.24 3.17 31.05
C LEU A 84 11.28 4.68 30.72
N GLN A 85 10.96 5.55 31.67
CA GLN A 85 11.03 7.00 31.48
C GLN A 85 12.49 7.47 31.26
N ALA A 86 13.44 6.94 32.01
CA ALA A 86 14.87 7.22 31.83
C ALA A 86 15.33 6.79 30.43
N PHE A 87 14.97 5.57 30.01
CA PHE A 87 15.26 5.08 28.65
C PHE A 87 14.67 5.99 27.57
N LEU A 88 13.40 6.41 27.73
CA LEU A 88 12.77 7.31 26.75
C LEU A 88 13.48 8.67 26.68
N ALA A 89 13.93 9.21 27.81
CA ALA A 89 14.68 10.44 27.86
C ALA A 89 16.04 10.31 27.13
N GLU A 90 16.77 9.20 27.33
CA GLU A 90 18.01 8.90 26.62
C GLU A 90 17.82 8.83 25.10
N GLN A 91 16.67 8.31 24.66
CA GLN A 91 16.31 8.22 23.23
C GLN A 91 15.69 9.52 22.68
N ASN A 92 15.65 10.60 23.44
CA ASN A 92 14.97 11.85 23.11
C ASN A 92 13.48 11.67 22.75
N SER A 93 12.82 10.69 23.36
CA SER A 93 11.42 10.39 23.14
C SER A 93 10.55 11.00 24.22
N ALA A 94 9.32 11.39 23.88
CA ALA A 94 8.41 12.02 24.82
C ALA A 94 8.05 11.06 25.98
N PRO A 95 7.99 11.55 27.24
CA PRO A 95 7.62 10.74 28.39
C PRO A 95 6.21 10.20 28.29
N LEU A 96 5.93 9.10 28.98
CA LEU A 96 4.61 8.50 29.08
C LEU A 96 3.86 9.06 30.28
N LYS A 97 2.60 9.43 30.09
CA LYS A 97 1.68 9.81 31.18
C LYS A 97 0.96 8.59 31.73
N ASP A 98 0.56 7.69 30.85
CA ASP A 98 -0.22 6.51 31.13
C ASP A 98 0.42 5.27 30.50
N GLY A 99 -0.08 4.08 30.91
CA GLY A 99 0.34 2.82 30.28
C GLY A 99 -0.01 2.78 28.78
N ILE A 100 0.92 2.33 27.97
CA ILE A 100 0.82 2.25 26.50
C ILE A 100 1.04 0.82 26.01
N LEU A 101 0.43 0.42 24.90
CA LEU A 101 0.75 -0.83 24.25
C LEU A 101 2.18 -0.80 23.69
N PHE A 102 2.90 -1.92 23.82
CA PHE A 102 4.27 -2.02 23.29
C PHE A 102 4.30 -1.72 21.80
N ALA A 103 3.35 -2.23 21.02
CA ALA A 103 3.24 -1.94 19.59
C ALA A 103 3.06 -0.44 19.31
N ASP A 104 2.34 0.30 20.16
CA ASP A 104 2.11 1.74 19.96
C ASP A 104 3.35 2.59 20.26
N ILE A 105 4.10 2.24 21.32
CA ILE A 105 5.35 2.96 21.62
C ILE A 105 6.42 2.66 20.58
N LEU A 106 6.48 1.44 20.03
CA LEU A 106 7.42 1.07 18.96
C LEU A 106 7.16 1.83 17.64
N LYS A 107 5.96 2.38 17.43
CA LYS A 107 5.68 3.25 16.26
C LYS A 107 6.47 4.55 16.25
N ARG A 108 7.05 4.97 17.40
CA ARG A 108 7.87 6.18 17.46
C ARG A 108 9.17 5.99 16.67
N PRO A 109 9.55 6.94 15.79
CA PRO A 109 10.68 6.78 14.88
C PRO A 109 12.01 6.55 15.59
N GLU A 110 12.21 7.22 16.72
CA GLU A 110 13.44 7.19 17.52
C GLU A 110 13.65 5.90 18.30
N LEU A 111 12.58 5.11 18.52
CA LEU A 111 12.64 3.88 19.30
C LEU A 111 12.83 2.66 18.40
N LYS A 112 13.68 1.73 18.87
CA LYS A 112 13.94 0.46 18.19
C LYS A 112 13.44 -0.71 19.04
N TYR A 113 13.09 -1.80 18.37
CA TYR A 113 12.68 -3.04 19.03
C TYR A 113 13.70 -3.51 20.06
N GLU A 114 15.00 -3.55 19.69
CA GLU A 114 16.09 -4.04 20.54
C GLU A 114 16.22 -3.28 21.86
N GLY A 115 15.98 -1.97 21.87
CA GLY A 115 16.00 -1.16 23.09
C GLY A 115 14.78 -1.35 23.98
N LEU A 116 13.60 -1.54 23.37
CA LEU A 116 12.35 -1.69 24.11
C LEU A 116 12.14 -3.10 24.68
N ILE A 117 12.75 -4.12 24.07
CA ILE A 117 12.51 -5.51 24.48
C ILE A 117 12.97 -5.83 25.92
N ALA A 118 13.87 -5.03 26.46
CA ALA A 118 14.28 -5.13 27.87
C ALA A 118 13.09 -4.95 28.83
N PHE A 119 12.06 -4.20 28.45
CA PHE A 119 10.83 -3.97 29.21
C PHE A 119 9.74 -5.03 28.99
N ALA A 120 9.96 -5.95 28.05
CA ALA A 120 9.07 -7.07 27.76
C ALA A 120 9.89 -8.28 27.26
N PRO A 121 10.71 -8.90 28.13
CA PRO A 121 11.66 -9.92 27.73
C PRO A 121 10.97 -11.11 27.05
N LEU A 122 11.71 -11.70 26.12
CA LEU A 122 11.35 -12.92 25.41
C LEU A 122 11.85 -14.15 26.15
N GLU A 123 11.14 -15.25 26.01
CA GLU A 123 11.62 -16.56 26.47
C GLU A 123 12.82 -17.07 25.67
N ALA A 124 12.85 -16.75 24.37
CA ALA A 124 13.93 -17.11 23.46
C ALA A 124 14.25 -15.97 22.49
N ALA A 125 15.52 -15.80 22.16
CA ALA A 125 15.97 -14.79 21.21
C ALA A 125 15.41 -15.05 19.81
N LEU A 126 14.89 -14.00 19.17
CA LEU A 126 14.40 -14.05 17.80
C LEU A 126 15.54 -13.77 16.78
N PRO A 127 15.50 -14.40 15.60
CA PRO A 127 16.40 -14.06 14.51
C PRO A 127 16.30 -12.56 14.14
N LYS A 128 17.44 -11.95 13.79
CA LYS A 128 17.50 -10.53 13.41
C LYS A 128 16.55 -10.17 12.26
N GLU A 129 16.34 -11.09 11.32
CA GLU A 129 15.41 -10.89 10.21
C GLU A 129 13.95 -10.80 10.67
N VAL A 130 13.56 -11.60 11.67
CA VAL A 130 12.23 -11.57 12.28
C VAL A 130 12.04 -10.24 13.00
N ILE A 131 13.00 -9.84 13.84
CA ILE A 131 12.97 -8.55 14.56
C ILE A 131 12.79 -7.38 13.60
N LYS A 132 13.58 -7.36 12.52
CA LYS A 132 13.48 -6.31 11.49
C LYS A 132 12.10 -6.27 10.83
N GLN A 133 11.52 -7.43 10.52
CA GLN A 133 10.18 -7.49 9.93
C GLN A 133 9.10 -7.04 10.89
N VAL A 134 9.17 -7.45 12.16
CA VAL A 134 8.25 -6.99 13.22
C VAL A 134 8.29 -5.48 13.36
N GLU A 135 9.48 -4.89 13.49
CA GLU A 135 9.66 -3.45 13.63
C GLU A 135 9.09 -2.70 12.43
N VAL A 136 9.42 -3.13 11.22
CA VAL A 136 8.94 -2.49 9.98
C VAL A 136 7.43 -2.61 9.86
N GLN A 137 6.83 -3.79 10.13
CA GLN A 137 5.39 -3.96 10.03
C GLN A 137 4.63 -3.09 11.04
N ILE A 138 5.09 -3.00 12.28
CA ILE A 138 4.45 -2.16 13.30
C ILE A 138 4.59 -0.66 12.97
N LYS A 139 5.80 -0.20 12.63
CA LYS A 139 6.04 1.22 12.32
C LYS A 139 5.28 1.70 11.09
N TYR A 140 5.17 0.86 10.08
CA TYR A 140 4.51 1.23 8.82
C TYR A 140 3.06 0.78 8.72
N ALA A 141 2.50 0.11 9.74
CA ALA A 141 1.13 -0.43 9.70
C ALA A 141 0.08 0.59 9.23
N GLY A 142 0.10 1.82 9.78
CA GLY A 142 -0.83 2.87 9.39
C GLY A 142 -0.67 3.35 7.94
N TYR A 143 0.56 3.44 7.46
CA TYR A 143 0.84 3.81 6.07
C TYR A 143 0.48 2.69 5.09
N ILE A 144 0.76 1.44 5.47
CA ILE A 144 0.40 0.25 4.69
C ILE A 144 -1.13 0.17 4.55
N LYS A 145 -1.87 0.35 5.65
CA LYS A 145 -3.34 0.37 5.62
C LYS A 145 -3.87 1.41 4.64
N LYS A 146 -3.39 2.65 4.71
CA LYS A 146 -3.78 3.72 3.76
C LYS A 146 -3.41 3.38 2.31
N ALA A 147 -2.25 2.75 2.09
CA ALA A 147 -1.84 2.34 0.75
C ALA A 147 -2.75 1.24 0.19
N VAL A 148 -3.12 0.25 1.00
CA VAL A 148 -4.08 -0.82 0.62
C VAL A 148 -5.45 -0.24 0.30
N GLU A 149 -5.99 0.63 1.16
CA GLU A 149 -7.26 1.32 0.92
C GLU A 149 -7.26 2.10 -0.41
N LYS A 150 -6.13 2.73 -0.74
CA LYS A 150 -5.96 3.42 -2.03
C LYS A 150 -5.96 2.44 -3.21
N VAL A 151 -5.28 1.29 -3.07
CA VAL A 151 -5.29 0.22 -4.08
C VAL A 151 -6.71 -0.30 -4.32
N ASP A 152 -7.45 -0.55 -3.24
CA ASP A 152 -8.82 -1.07 -3.34
C ASP A 152 -9.78 -0.07 -3.99
N LYS A 153 -9.63 1.21 -3.68
CA LYS A 153 -10.36 2.27 -4.38
C LYS A 153 -10.05 2.29 -5.88
N LEU A 154 -8.77 2.15 -6.25
CA LEU A 154 -8.38 2.11 -7.67
C LEU A 154 -8.92 0.86 -8.37
N LYS A 155 -8.90 -0.31 -7.73
CA LYS A 155 -9.51 -1.53 -8.29
C LYS A 155 -11.00 -1.34 -8.55
N LYS A 156 -11.74 -0.79 -7.59
CA LYS A 156 -13.17 -0.46 -7.77
C LYS A 156 -13.41 0.51 -8.91
N MET A 157 -12.51 1.47 -9.13
CA MET A 157 -12.57 2.38 -10.29
C MET A 157 -12.25 1.65 -11.61
N GLU A 158 -11.32 0.69 -11.59
CA GLU A 158 -10.99 -0.12 -12.78
C GLU A 158 -12.17 -0.97 -13.25
N GLU A 159 -12.96 -1.47 -12.32
CA GLU A 159 -14.16 -2.26 -12.62
C GLU A 159 -15.35 -1.42 -13.10
N LYS A 160 -15.35 -0.12 -12.83
CA LYS A 160 -16.46 0.76 -13.15
C LYS A 160 -16.45 1.14 -14.62
N ARG A 161 -17.42 0.59 -15.36
CA ARG A 161 -17.59 0.86 -16.79
C ARG A 161 -18.22 2.23 -17.03
N ILE A 162 -17.76 2.91 -18.08
CA ILE A 162 -18.37 4.12 -18.62
C ILE A 162 -19.38 3.66 -19.70
N PRO A 163 -20.62 4.17 -19.68
CA PRO A 163 -21.59 3.86 -20.72
C PRO A 163 -21.07 4.30 -22.10
N VAL A 164 -21.28 3.46 -23.10
CA VAL A 164 -20.79 3.69 -24.48
C VAL A 164 -21.35 4.99 -25.06
N ASN A 165 -22.59 5.34 -24.72
CA ASN A 165 -23.31 6.51 -25.26
C ASN A 165 -23.26 7.71 -24.31
N ILE A 166 -22.18 7.87 -23.54
CA ILE A 166 -22.04 9.00 -22.61
C ILE A 166 -21.78 10.30 -23.39
N ASP A 167 -22.59 11.31 -23.11
CA ASP A 167 -22.33 12.66 -23.64
C ASP A 167 -21.41 13.43 -22.67
N TYR A 168 -20.14 13.52 -23.00
CA TYR A 168 -19.15 14.25 -22.20
C TYR A 168 -19.38 15.77 -22.20
N ASP A 169 -20.09 16.35 -23.21
CA ASP A 169 -20.39 17.77 -23.24
C ASP A 169 -21.45 18.17 -22.20
N ALA A 170 -22.40 17.30 -21.98
CA ALA A 170 -23.46 17.49 -20.97
C ALA A 170 -22.93 17.44 -19.53
N ILE A 171 -21.69 16.96 -19.30
CA ILE A 171 -21.13 16.86 -17.97
C ILE A 171 -20.53 18.20 -17.55
N ASN A 172 -21.19 18.87 -16.60
CA ASN A 172 -20.68 20.10 -16.01
C ASN A 172 -19.52 19.81 -15.04
N GLY A 173 -18.47 20.63 -15.08
CA GLY A 173 -17.33 20.51 -14.17
C GLY A 173 -16.14 19.72 -14.69
N ILE A 174 -16.21 19.17 -15.89
CA ILE A 174 -15.06 18.59 -16.61
C ILE A 174 -14.44 19.68 -17.50
N ALA A 175 -13.11 19.79 -17.49
CA ALA A 175 -12.36 20.73 -18.33
C ALA A 175 -12.58 20.44 -19.83
N ASN A 176 -12.60 21.50 -20.66
CA ASN A 176 -12.86 21.35 -22.11
C ASN A 176 -11.84 20.43 -22.79
N GLU A 177 -10.55 20.53 -22.42
CA GLU A 177 -9.49 19.63 -22.92
C GLU A 177 -9.79 18.18 -22.57
N ALA A 178 -10.16 17.93 -21.31
CA ALA A 178 -10.53 16.58 -20.84
C ALA A 178 -11.74 16.02 -21.61
N LYS A 179 -12.78 16.85 -21.86
CA LYS A 179 -13.94 16.44 -22.68
C LYS A 179 -13.54 16.02 -24.09
N GLN A 180 -12.70 16.81 -24.75
CA GLN A 180 -12.20 16.51 -26.10
C GLN A 180 -11.43 15.20 -26.14
N ASN A 181 -10.52 15.00 -25.17
CA ASN A 181 -9.71 13.79 -25.10
C ASN A 181 -10.54 12.54 -24.74
N LEU A 182 -11.50 12.67 -23.84
CA LEU A 182 -12.45 11.59 -23.49
C LEU A 182 -13.30 11.18 -24.69
N LYS A 183 -13.80 12.16 -25.47
CA LYS A 183 -14.56 11.88 -26.71
C LYS A 183 -13.72 11.19 -27.77
N LYS A 184 -12.46 11.61 -27.95
CA LYS A 184 -11.56 11.05 -28.95
C LYS A 184 -11.17 9.61 -28.62
N ILE A 185 -10.92 9.28 -27.33
CA ILE A 185 -10.37 8.01 -26.89
C ILE A 185 -11.47 7.02 -26.51
N GLN A 186 -12.63 7.51 -26.07
CA GLN A 186 -13.80 6.71 -25.64
C GLN A 186 -13.41 5.59 -24.66
N PRO A 187 -12.89 5.94 -23.46
CA PRO A 187 -12.45 4.94 -22.49
C PRO A 187 -13.63 4.11 -21.98
N GLU A 188 -13.43 2.79 -21.85
CA GLU A 188 -14.46 1.87 -21.36
C GLU A 188 -14.62 1.91 -19.84
N THR A 189 -13.58 2.34 -19.12
CA THR A 189 -13.58 2.37 -17.65
C THR A 189 -13.08 3.69 -17.11
N ILE A 190 -13.49 4.00 -15.87
CA ILE A 190 -13.01 5.20 -15.16
C ILE A 190 -11.48 5.19 -15.02
N ALA A 191 -10.88 4.02 -14.83
CA ALA A 191 -9.42 3.91 -14.74
C ALA A 191 -8.73 4.17 -16.09
N GLN A 192 -9.32 3.75 -17.21
CA GLN A 192 -8.80 4.12 -18.54
C GLN A 192 -8.88 5.65 -18.74
N ALA A 193 -10.02 6.26 -18.38
CA ALA A 193 -10.20 7.70 -18.43
C ALA A 193 -9.14 8.46 -17.61
N SER A 194 -8.79 7.99 -16.42
CA SER A 194 -7.78 8.62 -15.55
C SER A 194 -6.35 8.62 -16.10
N ARG A 195 -6.07 7.76 -17.08
CA ARG A 195 -4.75 7.62 -17.72
C ARG A 195 -4.59 8.46 -18.97
N ILE A 196 -5.67 9.12 -19.42
CA ILE A 196 -5.66 9.98 -20.61
C ILE A 196 -4.92 11.30 -20.28
N SER A 197 -4.00 11.68 -21.12
CA SER A 197 -3.32 12.99 -21.01
C SER A 197 -4.33 14.12 -21.11
N GLY A 198 -4.23 15.15 -20.26
CA GLY A 198 -5.18 16.26 -20.19
C GLY A 198 -6.44 15.98 -19.37
N VAL A 199 -6.60 14.78 -18.78
CA VAL A 199 -7.65 14.47 -17.82
C VAL A 199 -7.05 14.46 -16.42
N ASN A 200 -7.53 15.33 -15.55
CA ASN A 200 -7.02 15.48 -14.19
C ASN A 200 -7.87 14.73 -13.15
N PRO A 201 -7.39 14.56 -11.90
CA PRO A 201 -8.15 13.86 -10.86
C PRO A 201 -9.50 14.48 -10.50
N ALA A 202 -9.67 15.80 -10.69
CA ALA A 202 -10.95 16.47 -10.45
C ALA A 202 -11.97 16.08 -11.53
N ASP A 203 -11.55 16.05 -12.81
CA ASP A 203 -12.40 15.59 -13.92
C ASP A 203 -12.87 14.15 -13.71
N ILE A 204 -11.98 13.28 -13.25
CA ILE A 204 -12.31 11.88 -12.93
C ILE A 204 -13.32 11.78 -11.78
N SER A 205 -13.18 12.63 -10.75
CA SER A 205 -14.13 12.66 -9.64
C SER A 205 -15.54 13.05 -10.12
N VAL A 206 -15.64 14.06 -10.98
CA VAL A 206 -16.91 14.49 -11.57
C VAL A 206 -17.48 13.39 -12.46
N LEU A 207 -16.67 12.79 -13.33
CA LEU A 207 -17.08 11.69 -14.21
C LEU A 207 -17.58 10.49 -13.39
N MET A 208 -16.91 10.15 -12.30
CA MET A 208 -17.30 9.05 -11.42
C MET A 208 -18.67 9.29 -10.78
N VAL A 209 -18.93 10.51 -10.28
CA VAL A 209 -20.24 10.88 -9.73
C VAL A 209 -21.31 10.76 -10.78
N TYR A 210 -21.06 11.26 -11.99
CA TYR A 210 -22.01 11.24 -13.10
C TYR A 210 -22.37 9.82 -13.51
N VAL A 211 -21.37 8.96 -13.69
CA VAL A 211 -21.57 7.53 -14.01
C VAL A 211 -22.26 6.77 -12.87
N THR A 212 -22.02 7.16 -11.61
CA THR A 212 -22.65 6.50 -10.43
C THR A 212 -24.12 6.88 -10.28
N GLN A 213 -24.46 8.13 -10.57
CA GLN A 213 -25.83 8.63 -10.43
C GLN A 213 -26.76 8.19 -11.56
N GLY A 214 -26.24 7.48 -12.56
CA GLY A 214 -27.03 7.04 -13.71
C GLY A 214 -27.63 8.19 -14.53
N LYS A 215 -27.08 9.40 -14.38
CA LYS A 215 -27.46 10.58 -15.19
C LYS A 215 -26.84 10.42 -16.60
N ILE A 216 -27.28 9.39 -17.30
CA ILE A 216 -27.06 9.29 -18.74
C ILE A 216 -27.99 10.35 -19.33
N ALA A 217 -27.43 11.47 -19.79
CA ALA A 217 -28.19 12.38 -20.61
C ALA A 217 -28.68 11.54 -21.80
N LYS A 218 -29.99 11.36 -21.91
CA LYS A 218 -30.58 10.74 -23.09
C LYS A 218 -30.12 11.57 -24.26
N VAL A 219 -29.41 10.94 -25.19
CA VAL A 219 -29.22 11.50 -26.52
C VAL A 219 -30.64 11.73 -27.05
N SER A 220 -31.03 12.98 -27.19
CA SER A 220 -32.24 13.37 -27.91
C SER A 220 -32.04 12.90 -29.35
N GLU A 221 -32.86 11.95 -29.76
CA GLU A 221 -33.02 11.55 -31.16
C GLU A 221 -33.35 12.75 -32.03
#